data_5ccb6cdb46681fbe7aa0dd9a48218976
#
_entry.id   5ccb6cdb46681fbe7aa0dd9a48218976
#
_cell.length_a   1.000
_cell.length_b   1.000
_cell.length_c   1.000
_cell.angle_alpha   90.00
_cell.angle_beta   90.00
_cell.angle_gamma   90.00
#
_symmetry.space_group_name_H-M   'P 1'
#
loop_
_entity.id
_entity.type
_entity.pdbx_description
1 polymer ?
#
loop_
_entity_poly.entity_id
_entity_poly.type
_entity_poly.pdbx_seq_one_letter_code
_entity_poly.pdbx_strand_id
1 'polypeptide(L)'
;MSKKIDNKELITFHWIGVSARGKKLEGELTGSSISLVKAQLRKQGITPSKVKRKAKPLFGLQSIQKITPKDIALVTRQIATMLMAGVPLIQSIDMIGSGSTNKSVSKLMGAIGDEVKAGQPLSMALRKHPRYFDDLYCDLVASGEQSGSLDKIFDRVALYKEKSEALKSKIKKAMFYPAAVLVVAFIVTSILLIFVVPQFQDIFAGFGAELPAFTLFVISISEFMQANWWIALIGVVAFGYIFKEAHLRSLKLRDATDRAILKLPVVGMILNKAAVARYARTLSTTFAAGVPLVDALDSAAGASGNAVYRYAILEIKAEVSSGNQMNWAMRNSKIFPDMVVQMVAIGEESGSLDGMLAKVATIYEQEVDDAVDGLSSLLEPLIMAVLGVLVGGLIIAMYLPIFQLGSVI
;
A
#
# COMPACT_ATOMS: atom_id res chain seq x y z
N MET A 1 49.25 -23.27 -33.41
CA MET A 1 47.92 -23.09 -34.03
C MET A 1 46.85 -23.39 -33.01
N SER A 2 46.35 -22.35 -32.32
CA SER A 2 45.30 -22.49 -31.31
C SER A 2 43.95 -22.33 -31.95
N LYS A 3 43.11 -23.38 -31.90
CA LYS A 3 41.73 -23.36 -32.40
C LYS A 3 40.92 -22.44 -31.50
N LYS A 4 40.44 -21.28 -32.03
CA LYS A 4 39.39 -20.45 -31.46
C LYS A 4 38.11 -21.31 -31.33
N ILE A 5 37.73 -21.61 -30.09
CA ILE A 5 36.40 -22.19 -29.80
C ILE A 5 35.39 -21.07 -30.01
N ASP A 6 34.60 -21.21 -31.09
CA ASP A 6 33.54 -20.30 -31.47
C ASP A 6 32.39 -20.46 -30.43
N ASN A 7 32.28 -19.51 -29.53
CA ASN A 7 31.26 -19.49 -28.48
C ASN A 7 29.91 -19.06 -29.10
N LYS A 8 29.26 -19.99 -29.87
CA LYS A 8 27.94 -19.74 -30.43
C LYS A 8 26.92 -19.61 -29.31
N GLU A 9 26.39 -18.40 -29.08
CA GLU A 9 25.29 -18.14 -28.16
C GLU A 9 24.13 -19.14 -28.38
N LEU A 10 23.77 -19.86 -27.34
CA LEU A 10 22.61 -20.75 -27.31
C LEU A 10 21.32 -19.92 -27.34
N ILE A 11 20.52 -20.11 -28.38
CA ILE A 11 19.27 -19.39 -28.61
C ILE A 11 18.10 -20.33 -28.32
N THR A 12 17.08 -19.84 -27.61
CA THR A 12 15.85 -20.60 -27.33
C THR A 12 14.89 -20.50 -28.52
N PHE A 13 14.41 -21.65 -28.96
CA PHE A 13 13.41 -21.79 -30.03
C PHE A 13 12.12 -22.36 -29.45
N HIS A 14 10.99 -21.77 -29.83
CA HIS A 14 9.66 -22.32 -29.58
C HIS A 14 9.27 -23.17 -30.79
N TRP A 15 8.88 -24.42 -30.54
CA TRP A 15 8.53 -25.36 -31.61
C TRP A 15 7.13 -25.94 -31.41
N ILE A 16 6.47 -26.19 -32.51
CA ILE A 16 5.21 -26.94 -32.58
C ILE A 16 5.46 -28.10 -33.56
N GLY A 17 5.11 -29.31 -33.12
CA GLY A 17 5.32 -30.50 -33.90
C GLY A 17 4.27 -31.57 -33.63
N VAL A 18 4.35 -32.67 -34.34
CA VAL A 18 3.46 -33.83 -34.20
C VAL A 18 4.30 -35.03 -33.81
N SER A 19 3.91 -35.70 -32.72
CA SER A 19 4.52 -36.95 -32.30
C SER A 19 4.22 -38.09 -33.29
N ALA A 20 5.03 -39.15 -33.27
CA ALA A 20 4.81 -40.38 -34.07
C ALA A 20 3.41 -40.99 -33.87
N ARG A 21 2.70 -40.66 -32.79
CA ARG A 21 1.32 -41.08 -32.49
C ARG A 21 0.25 -40.06 -32.97
N GLY A 22 0.58 -39.08 -33.77
CA GLY A 22 -0.36 -38.07 -34.29
C GLY A 22 -0.77 -36.96 -33.32
N LYS A 23 -0.22 -36.92 -32.11
CA LYS A 23 -0.55 -35.90 -31.11
C LYS A 23 0.25 -34.63 -31.34
N LYS A 24 -0.42 -33.46 -31.39
CA LYS A 24 0.25 -32.16 -31.44
C LYS A 24 0.95 -31.90 -30.11
N LEU A 25 2.23 -31.54 -30.19
CA LEU A 25 3.08 -31.17 -29.06
C LEU A 25 3.72 -29.81 -29.35
N GLU A 26 3.89 -29.05 -28.32
CA GLU A 26 4.63 -27.77 -28.36
C GLU A 26 5.60 -27.70 -27.18
N GLY A 27 6.69 -26.97 -27.37
CA GLY A 27 7.71 -26.83 -26.33
C GLY A 27 8.80 -25.85 -26.73
N GLU A 28 9.77 -25.70 -25.82
CA GLU A 28 10.95 -24.86 -26.02
C GLU A 28 12.21 -25.73 -26.05
N LEU A 29 13.11 -25.42 -26.95
CA LEU A 29 14.40 -26.09 -27.06
C LEU A 29 15.52 -25.08 -27.34
N THR A 30 16.64 -25.22 -26.65
CA THR A 30 17.82 -24.36 -26.85
C THR A 30 18.75 -24.98 -27.86
N GLY A 31 19.23 -24.17 -28.81
CA GLY A 31 20.16 -24.63 -29.83
C GLY A 31 20.88 -23.48 -30.52
N SER A 32 21.95 -23.77 -31.24
CA SER A 32 22.72 -22.78 -31.99
C SER A 32 22.12 -22.41 -33.37
N SER A 33 21.21 -23.23 -33.90
CA SER A 33 20.51 -22.97 -35.16
C SER A 33 19.16 -23.72 -35.28
N ILE A 34 18.26 -23.18 -36.12
CA ILE A 34 16.94 -23.80 -36.39
C ILE A 34 17.09 -25.20 -36.96
N SER A 35 18.10 -25.44 -37.80
CA SER A 35 18.39 -26.76 -38.41
C SER A 35 18.78 -27.79 -37.34
N LEU A 36 19.56 -27.40 -36.34
CA LEU A 36 19.99 -28.27 -35.28
C LEU A 36 18.84 -28.65 -34.35
N VAL A 37 17.98 -27.66 -34.02
CA VAL A 37 16.75 -27.89 -33.23
C VAL A 37 15.77 -28.82 -33.95
N LYS A 38 15.59 -28.63 -35.29
CA LYS A 38 14.77 -29.55 -36.08
C LYS A 38 15.33 -30.98 -36.14
N ALA A 39 16.66 -31.12 -36.23
CA ALA A 39 17.31 -32.44 -36.21
C ALA A 39 17.14 -33.14 -34.84
N GLN A 40 17.24 -32.37 -33.78
CA GLN A 40 17.09 -32.86 -32.40
C GLN A 40 15.64 -33.32 -32.11
N LEU A 41 14.65 -32.56 -32.58
CA LEU A 41 13.23 -32.94 -32.47
C LEU A 41 12.91 -34.19 -33.28
N ARG A 42 13.46 -34.34 -34.49
CA ARG A 42 13.31 -35.56 -35.31
C ARG A 42 13.91 -36.80 -34.63
N LYS A 43 15.06 -36.64 -33.94
CA LYS A 43 15.66 -37.73 -33.14
C LYS A 43 14.77 -38.15 -31.99
N GLN A 44 13.95 -37.27 -31.48
CA GLN A 44 12.95 -37.53 -30.39
C GLN A 44 11.61 -38.05 -30.96
N GLY A 45 11.51 -38.35 -32.24
CA GLY A 45 10.28 -38.86 -32.85
C GLY A 45 9.20 -37.79 -33.08
N ILE A 46 9.59 -36.50 -33.06
CA ILE A 46 8.66 -35.39 -33.21
C ILE A 46 8.92 -34.79 -34.61
N THR A 47 7.90 -34.71 -35.45
CA THR A 47 7.96 -34.01 -36.72
C THR A 47 7.64 -32.54 -36.50
N PRO A 48 8.64 -31.61 -36.58
CA PRO A 48 8.40 -30.21 -36.34
C PRO A 48 7.63 -29.57 -37.50
N SER A 49 6.45 -29.01 -37.23
CA SER A 49 5.66 -28.26 -38.19
C SER A 49 6.03 -26.77 -38.21
N LYS A 50 6.41 -26.22 -37.06
CA LYS A 50 6.80 -24.80 -36.94
C LYS A 50 7.90 -24.66 -35.89
N VAL A 51 9.01 -24.03 -36.27
CA VAL A 51 10.10 -23.69 -35.35
C VAL A 51 10.39 -22.20 -35.53
N LYS A 52 10.16 -21.41 -34.47
CA LYS A 52 10.44 -19.97 -34.46
C LYS A 52 11.46 -19.64 -33.40
N ARG A 53 12.33 -18.71 -33.67
CA ARG A 53 13.19 -18.10 -32.65
C ARG A 53 12.29 -17.42 -31.62
N LYS A 54 12.46 -17.75 -30.38
CA LYS A 54 11.82 -16.96 -29.29
C LYS A 54 12.47 -15.58 -29.36
N ALA A 55 11.71 -14.59 -29.80
CA ALA A 55 12.20 -13.21 -29.78
C ALA A 55 12.63 -12.88 -28.39
N LYS A 56 13.88 -12.45 -28.16
CA LYS A 56 14.25 -11.76 -26.95
C LYS A 56 13.24 -10.60 -26.84
N PRO A 57 12.50 -10.42 -25.73
CA PRO A 57 11.61 -9.28 -25.63
C PRO A 57 12.44 -8.03 -25.94
N LEU A 58 12.00 -7.22 -26.92
CA LEU A 58 12.71 -6.04 -27.45
C LEU A 58 13.01 -5.00 -26.37
N PHE A 59 12.29 -5.07 -25.27
CA PHE A 59 12.61 -4.48 -23.99
C PHE A 59 12.72 -5.63 -23.02
N GLY A 60 13.87 -5.79 -22.39
CA GLY A 60 14.13 -6.74 -21.31
C GLY A 60 13.32 -6.42 -20.04
N LEU A 61 12.05 -6.14 -20.20
CA LEU A 61 11.04 -6.13 -19.16
C LEU A 61 10.71 -7.60 -18.81
N GLN A 62 11.70 -8.32 -18.26
CA GLN A 62 11.33 -9.22 -17.20
C GLN A 62 10.47 -8.36 -16.29
N SER A 63 9.17 -8.66 -16.16
CA SER A 63 8.29 -8.00 -15.24
C SER A 63 8.99 -8.00 -13.89
N ILE A 64 9.64 -6.87 -13.56
CA ILE A 64 10.31 -6.68 -12.28
C ILE A 64 9.16 -6.62 -11.30
N GLN A 65 8.85 -7.77 -10.70
CA GLN A 65 7.83 -7.84 -9.68
C GLN A 65 8.28 -6.92 -8.55
N LYS A 66 7.47 -5.90 -8.25
CA LYS A 66 7.78 -4.97 -7.16
C LYS A 66 7.75 -5.73 -5.85
N ILE A 67 8.75 -5.51 -5.01
CA ILE A 67 8.74 -5.98 -3.63
C ILE A 67 7.80 -5.07 -2.84
N THR A 68 6.81 -5.66 -2.22
CA THR A 68 5.83 -4.96 -1.38
C THR A 68 6.25 -5.02 0.10
N PRO A 69 5.78 -4.10 0.95
CA PRO A 69 6.00 -4.19 2.39
C PRO A 69 5.48 -5.50 3.00
N LYS A 70 4.42 -6.06 2.41
CA LYS A 70 3.89 -7.38 2.81
C LYS A 70 4.87 -8.52 2.52
N ASP A 71 5.61 -8.45 1.40
CA ASP A 71 6.66 -9.43 1.08
C ASP A 71 7.78 -9.37 2.12
N ILE A 72 8.16 -8.15 2.54
CA ILE A 72 9.18 -7.98 3.60
C ILE A 72 8.69 -8.53 4.94
N ALA A 73 7.45 -8.25 5.33
CA ALA A 73 6.88 -8.82 6.55
C ALA A 73 6.89 -10.37 6.52
N LEU A 74 6.53 -10.96 5.37
CA LEU A 74 6.55 -12.41 5.19
C LEU A 74 7.97 -12.98 5.28
N VAL A 75 8.93 -12.37 4.59
CA VAL A 75 10.36 -12.75 4.66
C VAL A 75 10.86 -12.67 6.10
N THR A 76 10.55 -11.59 6.82
CA THR A 76 10.95 -11.40 8.21
C THR A 76 10.36 -12.50 9.11
N ARG A 77 9.09 -12.86 8.92
CA ARG A 77 8.44 -13.96 9.66
C ARG A 77 9.08 -15.30 9.34
N GLN A 78 9.44 -15.56 8.09
CA GLN A 78 10.13 -16.78 7.68
C GLN A 78 11.52 -16.88 8.33
N ILE A 79 12.30 -15.79 8.33
CA ILE A 79 13.61 -15.74 9.02
C ILE A 79 13.40 -16.04 10.52
N ALA A 80 12.46 -15.34 11.18
CA ALA A 80 12.16 -15.55 12.59
C ALA A 80 11.85 -17.02 12.90
N THR A 81 10.96 -17.63 12.13
CA THR A 81 10.54 -19.03 12.31
C THR A 81 11.71 -19.98 12.15
N MET A 82 12.57 -19.78 11.15
CA MET A 82 13.75 -20.61 10.91
C MET A 82 14.79 -20.46 12.01
N LEU A 83 15.05 -19.24 12.47
CA LEU A 83 15.98 -18.99 13.58
C LEU A 83 15.49 -19.61 14.88
N MET A 84 14.20 -19.48 15.21
CA MET A 84 13.58 -20.13 16.37
C MET A 84 13.64 -21.68 16.30
N ALA A 85 13.61 -22.23 15.08
CA ALA A 85 13.80 -23.66 14.84
C ALA A 85 15.29 -24.09 14.89
N GLY A 86 16.22 -23.17 15.15
CA GLY A 86 17.65 -23.44 15.20
C GLY A 86 18.36 -23.50 13.85
N VAL A 87 17.71 -23.11 12.75
CA VAL A 87 18.35 -23.03 11.44
C VAL A 87 19.32 -21.86 11.40
N PRO A 88 20.59 -22.05 10.97
CA PRO A 88 21.55 -20.96 10.86
C PRO A 88 21.07 -19.82 9.96
N LEU A 89 21.42 -18.57 10.31
CA LEU A 89 20.98 -17.36 9.62
C LEU A 89 21.24 -17.40 8.10
N ILE A 90 22.46 -17.73 7.70
CA ILE A 90 22.87 -17.78 6.28
C ILE A 90 22.00 -18.80 5.52
N GLN A 91 21.78 -19.99 6.12
CA GLN A 91 20.94 -21.02 5.52
C GLN A 91 19.48 -20.57 5.40
N SER A 92 18.96 -19.86 6.40
CA SER A 92 17.61 -19.28 6.38
C SER A 92 17.45 -18.28 5.24
N ILE A 93 18.41 -17.38 5.05
CA ILE A 93 18.42 -16.39 3.96
C ILE A 93 18.45 -17.09 2.59
N ASP A 94 19.30 -18.10 2.42
CA ASP A 94 19.44 -18.87 1.17
C ASP A 94 18.15 -19.64 0.84
N MET A 95 17.54 -20.28 1.82
CA MET A 95 16.27 -21.00 1.64
C MET A 95 15.13 -20.08 1.22
N ILE A 96 15.00 -18.91 1.84
CA ILE A 96 13.98 -17.91 1.50
C ILE A 96 14.25 -17.34 0.10
N GLY A 97 15.51 -17.03 -0.21
CA GLY A 97 15.90 -16.51 -1.52
C GLY A 97 15.58 -17.50 -2.65
N SER A 98 15.88 -18.79 -2.46
CA SER A 98 15.64 -19.86 -3.46
C SER A 98 14.16 -20.27 -3.54
N GLY A 99 13.42 -20.20 -2.42
CA GLY A 99 12.00 -20.59 -2.35
C GLY A 99 11.02 -19.48 -2.75
N SER A 100 11.49 -18.23 -2.92
CA SER A 100 10.60 -17.10 -3.22
C SER A 100 10.06 -17.15 -4.65
N THR A 101 8.73 -17.04 -4.80
CA THR A 101 8.06 -16.91 -6.10
C THR A 101 8.32 -15.53 -6.74
N ASN A 102 8.59 -14.50 -5.93
CA ASN A 102 8.93 -13.17 -6.38
C ASN A 102 10.45 -13.08 -6.66
N LYS A 103 10.82 -13.07 -7.94
CA LYS A 103 12.24 -13.00 -8.37
C LYS A 103 13.00 -11.80 -7.81
N SER A 104 12.31 -10.69 -7.52
CA SER A 104 12.95 -9.50 -6.93
C SER A 104 13.28 -9.72 -5.46
N VAL A 105 12.43 -10.45 -4.71
CA VAL A 105 12.71 -10.89 -3.34
C VAL A 105 13.88 -11.87 -3.34
N SER A 106 13.88 -12.85 -4.23
CA SER A 106 14.99 -13.81 -4.39
C SER A 106 16.33 -13.09 -4.62
N LYS A 107 16.34 -12.10 -5.53
CA LYS A 107 17.53 -11.29 -5.81
C LYS A 107 17.98 -10.46 -4.61
N LEU A 108 17.03 -9.86 -3.87
CA LEU A 108 17.30 -9.07 -2.67
C LEU A 108 17.93 -9.95 -1.59
N MET A 109 17.32 -11.10 -1.31
CA MET A 109 17.80 -12.04 -0.29
C MET A 109 19.17 -12.62 -0.67
N GLY A 110 19.38 -12.92 -1.96
CA GLY A 110 20.69 -13.35 -2.47
C GLY A 110 21.78 -12.30 -2.22
N ALA A 111 21.51 -11.02 -2.54
CA ALA A 111 22.46 -9.94 -2.32
C ALA A 111 22.82 -9.77 -0.83
N ILE A 112 21.80 -9.81 0.06
CA ILE A 112 22.01 -9.75 1.51
C ILE A 112 22.81 -10.99 1.99
N GLY A 113 22.45 -12.19 1.51
CA GLY A 113 23.15 -13.42 1.85
C GLY A 113 24.60 -13.41 1.46
N ASP A 114 24.95 -12.89 0.27
CA ASP A 114 26.31 -12.80 -0.21
C ASP A 114 27.16 -11.86 0.67
N GLU A 115 26.59 -10.74 1.14
CA GLU A 115 27.28 -9.82 2.05
C GLU A 115 27.51 -10.42 3.43
N VAL A 116 26.51 -11.14 3.98
CA VAL A 116 26.66 -11.82 5.26
C VAL A 116 27.70 -12.96 5.17
N LYS A 117 27.72 -13.70 4.06
CA LYS A 117 28.76 -14.72 3.78
C LYS A 117 30.15 -14.11 3.66
N ALA A 118 30.24 -12.87 3.19
CA ALA A 118 31.49 -12.12 3.12
C ALA A 118 31.96 -11.59 4.51
N GLY A 119 31.22 -11.88 5.59
CA GLY A 119 31.54 -11.49 6.95
C GLY A 119 30.98 -10.13 7.40
N GLN A 120 30.11 -9.52 6.61
CA GLN A 120 29.45 -8.28 7.03
C GLN A 120 28.33 -8.58 8.04
N PRO A 121 28.15 -7.74 9.08
CA PRO A 121 26.97 -7.82 9.94
C PRO A 121 25.67 -7.73 9.12
N LEU A 122 24.67 -8.52 9.49
CA LEU A 122 23.37 -8.52 8.80
C LEU A 122 22.71 -7.14 8.82
N SER A 123 22.76 -6.43 9.95
CA SER A 123 22.27 -5.07 10.08
C SER A 123 22.87 -4.10 9.07
N MET A 124 24.17 -4.23 8.79
CA MET A 124 24.86 -3.41 7.79
C MET A 124 24.49 -3.80 6.36
N ALA A 125 24.31 -5.10 6.09
CA ALA A 125 23.82 -5.59 4.80
C ALA A 125 22.39 -5.09 4.50
N LEU A 126 21.51 -5.09 5.50
CA LEU A 126 20.14 -4.57 5.40
C LEU A 126 20.11 -3.05 5.15
N ARG A 127 20.97 -2.26 5.82
CA ARG A 127 21.06 -0.79 5.64
C ARG A 127 21.38 -0.36 4.20
N LYS A 128 22.00 -1.21 3.40
CA LYS A 128 22.24 -0.94 1.97
C LYS A 128 20.97 -0.94 1.14
N HIS A 129 19.86 -1.41 1.72
CA HIS A 129 18.56 -1.48 1.07
C HIS A 129 17.48 -0.66 1.79
N PRO A 130 17.64 0.68 1.96
CA PRO A 130 16.77 1.53 2.79
C PRO A 130 15.35 1.64 2.26
N ARG A 131 15.14 1.24 1.01
CA ARG A 131 13.79 1.17 0.42
C ARG A 131 12.91 0.07 1.05
N TYR A 132 13.53 -0.97 1.60
CA TYR A 132 12.84 -2.17 2.12
C TYR A 132 12.98 -2.29 3.63
N PHE A 133 14.11 -1.89 4.16
CA PHE A 133 14.45 -1.97 5.58
C PHE A 133 14.73 -0.56 6.11
N ASP A 134 13.82 -0.08 6.96
CA ASP A 134 13.94 1.21 7.63
C ASP A 134 15.00 1.17 8.76
N ASP A 135 15.40 2.34 9.25
CA ASP A 135 16.43 2.46 10.30
C ASP A 135 16.04 1.66 11.53
N LEU A 136 14.76 1.71 11.96
CA LEU A 136 14.25 0.94 13.07
C LEU A 136 14.50 -0.57 12.90
N TYR A 137 14.22 -1.11 11.71
CA TYR A 137 14.46 -2.51 11.40
C TYR A 137 15.95 -2.86 11.57
N CYS A 138 16.82 -2.04 10.99
CA CYS A 138 18.26 -2.25 11.01
C CYS A 138 18.83 -2.14 12.44
N ASP A 139 18.34 -1.19 13.24
CA ASP A 139 18.78 -0.99 14.63
C ASP A 139 18.37 -2.15 15.52
N LEU A 140 17.15 -2.65 15.37
CA LEU A 140 16.68 -3.84 16.10
C LEU A 140 17.53 -5.07 15.75
N VAL A 141 17.81 -5.29 14.46
CA VAL A 141 18.68 -6.39 14.03
C VAL A 141 20.11 -6.22 14.58
N ALA A 142 20.66 -5.00 14.58
CA ALA A 142 21.97 -4.73 15.16
C ALA A 142 22.02 -5.06 16.66
N SER A 143 20.97 -4.71 17.41
CA SER A 143 20.83 -5.09 18.83
C SER A 143 20.80 -6.60 19.01
N GLY A 144 20.08 -7.31 18.14
CA GLY A 144 20.01 -8.78 18.14
C GLY A 144 21.34 -9.44 17.81
N GLU A 145 22.12 -8.88 16.89
CA GLU A 145 23.49 -9.36 16.57
C GLU A 145 24.42 -9.18 17.76
N GLN A 146 24.40 -8.02 18.40
CA GLN A 146 25.24 -7.72 19.54
C GLN A 146 24.91 -8.59 20.78
N SER A 147 23.63 -8.84 21.02
CA SER A 147 23.19 -9.66 22.16
C SER A 147 23.16 -11.17 21.88
N GLY A 148 23.40 -11.59 20.63
CA GLY A 148 23.29 -12.98 20.20
C GLY A 148 21.87 -13.56 20.24
N SER A 149 20.83 -12.70 20.27
CA SER A 149 19.42 -13.07 20.38
C SER A 149 18.63 -12.72 19.12
N LEU A 150 19.19 -12.98 17.95
CA LEU A 150 18.57 -12.70 16.65
C LEU A 150 17.21 -13.39 16.49
N ASP A 151 17.03 -14.59 17.03
CA ASP A 151 15.77 -15.34 17.03
C ASP A 151 14.62 -14.53 17.65
N LYS A 152 14.85 -13.99 18.85
CA LYS A 152 13.87 -13.19 19.58
C LYS A 152 13.61 -11.85 18.91
N ILE A 153 14.67 -11.21 18.42
CA ILE A 153 14.57 -9.91 17.74
C ILE A 153 13.79 -10.07 16.41
N PHE A 154 14.10 -11.09 15.61
CA PHE A 154 13.37 -11.33 14.38
C PHE A 154 11.89 -11.65 14.62
N ASP A 155 11.54 -12.37 15.69
CA ASP A 155 10.15 -12.61 16.04
C ASP A 155 9.42 -11.28 16.38
N ARG A 156 10.04 -10.41 17.17
CA ARG A 156 9.49 -9.08 17.50
C ARG A 156 9.34 -8.20 16.27
N VAL A 157 10.36 -8.14 15.42
CA VAL A 157 10.33 -7.36 14.17
C VAL A 157 9.29 -7.90 13.20
N ALA A 158 9.16 -9.23 13.10
CA ALA A 158 8.12 -9.86 12.28
C ALA A 158 6.72 -9.48 12.77
N LEU A 159 6.46 -9.61 14.07
CA LEU A 159 5.19 -9.20 14.68
C LEU A 159 4.89 -7.71 14.44
N TYR A 160 5.90 -6.84 14.61
CA TYR A 160 5.77 -5.41 14.34
C TYR A 160 5.39 -5.12 12.87
N LYS A 161 6.11 -5.72 11.91
CA LYS A 161 5.83 -5.52 10.48
C LYS A 161 4.47 -6.10 10.07
N GLU A 162 4.09 -7.27 10.58
CA GLU A 162 2.78 -7.88 10.33
C GLU A 162 1.63 -6.99 10.84
N LYS A 163 1.73 -6.52 12.09
CA LYS A 163 0.72 -5.64 12.69
C LYS A 163 0.63 -4.30 11.98
N SER A 164 1.77 -3.70 11.65
CA SER A 164 1.83 -2.44 10.89
C SER A 164 1.18 -2.56 9.51
N GLU A 165 1.50 -3.63 8.78
CA GLU A 165 0.93 -3.86 7.44
C GLU A 165 -0.55 -4.28 7.50
N ALA A 166 -0.97 -5.03 8.51
CA ALA A 166 -2.37 -5.38 8.73
C ALA A 166 -3.21 -4.12 8.96
N LEU A 167 -2.78 -3.24 9.87
CA LEU A 167 -3.43 -1.96 10.16
C LEU A 167 -3.56 -1.07 8.92
N LYS A 168 -2.45 -0.90 8.20
CA LYS A 168 -2.40 -0.11 6.95
C LYS A 168 -3.31 -0.69 5.86
N SER A 169 -3.28 -2.02 5.70
CA SER A 169 -4.12 -2.72 4.73
C SER A 169 -5.60 -2.58 5.07
N LYS A 170 -5.97 -2.66 6.35
CA LYS A 170 -7.35 -2.53 6.82
C LYS A 170 -7.89 -1.13 6.54
N ILE A 171 -7.15 -0.09 6.92
CA ILE A 171 -7.51 1.31 6.63
C ILE A 171 -7.66 1.53 5.10
N LYS A 172 -6.70 1.04 4.30
CA LYS A 172 -6.75 1.18 2.84
C LYS A 172 -7.97 0.49 2.22
N LYS A 173 -8.30 -0.72 2.67
CA LYS A 173 -9.48 -1.47 2.19
C LYS A 173 -10.78 -0.76 2.54
N ALA A 174 -10.90 -0.24 3.76
CA ALA A 174 -12.07 0.51 4.19
C ALA A 174 -12.32 1.77 3.36
N MET A 175 -11.26 2.48 2.98
CA MET A 175 -11.35 3.67 2.13
C MET A 175 -11.63 3.36 0.65
N PHE A 176 -11.38 2.12 0.21
CA PHE A 176 -11.55 1.74 -1.19
C PHE A 176 -13.02 1.68 -1.61
N TYR A 177 -13.89 1.07 -0.78
CA TYR A 177 -15.32 0.94 -1.12
C TYR A 177 -16.03 2.29 -1.28
N PRO A 178 -15.93 3.25 -0.34
CA PRO A 178 -16.52 4.58 -0.50
C PRO A 178 -16.00 5.32 -1.73
N ALA A 179 -14.69 5.26 -1.96
CA ALA A 179 -14.09 5.89 -3.12
C ALA A 179 -14.61 5.29 -4.43
N ALA A 180 -14.73 3.97 -4.52
CA ALA A 180 -15.25 3.28 -5.71
C ALA A 180 -16.70 3.67 -6.00
N VAL A 181 -17.56 3.71 -4.96
CA VAL A 181 -18.97 4.08 -5.14
C VAL A 181 -19.12 5.55 -5.56
N LEU A 182 -18.36 6.46 -4.97
CA LEU A 182 -18.35 7.88 -5.40
C LEU A 182 -17.91 8.04 -6.86
N VAL A 183 -16.89 7.28 -7.29
CA VAL A 183 -16.46 7.28 -8.70
C VAL A 183 -17.56 6.77 -9.62
N VAL A 184 -18.21 5.67 -9.27
CA VAL A 184 -19.32 5.12 -10.06
C VAL A 184 -20.49 6.12 -10.12
N ALA A 185 -20.86 6.71 -8.97
CA ALA A 185 -21.89 7.73 -8.90
C ALA A 185 -21.59 8.92 -9.81
N PHE A 186 -20.35 9.41 -9.77
CA PHE A 186 -19.90 10.49 -10.63
C PHE A 186 -19.98 10.12 -12.13
N ILE A 187 -19.55 8.91 -12.50
CA ILE A 187 -19.60 8.42 -13.88
C ILE A 187 -21.05 8.34 -14.36
N VAL A 188 -21.94 7.73 -13.56
CA VAL A 188 -23.38 7.59 -13.92
C VAL A 188 -24.03 8.96 -14.06
N THR A 189 -23.82 9.87 -13.11
CA THR A 189 -24.36 11.23 -13.17
C THR A 189 -23.82 11.98 -14.40
N SER A 190 -22.54 11.84 -14.72
CA SER A 190 -21.95 12.45 -15.91
C SER A 190 -22.56 11.91 -17.21
N ILE A 191 -22.80 10.59 -17.30
CA ILE A 191 -23.47 9.98 -18.46
C ILE A 191 -24.88 10.54 -18.61
N LEU A 192 -25.64 10.63 -17.52
CA LEU A 192 -27.00 11.16 -17.55
C LEU A 192 -27.01 12.63 -18.00
N LEU A 193 -26.12 13.46 -17.47
CA LEU A 193 -26.00 14.87 -17.85
C LEU A 193 -25.57 15.08 -19.30
N ILE A 194 -24.65 14.26 -19.81
CA ILE A 194 -24.08 14.44 -21.15
C ILE A 194 -25.00 13.88 -22.26
N PHE A 195 -25.69 12.77 -21.98
CA PHE A 195 -26.44 12.06 -23.02
C PHE A 195 -27.96 12.12 -22.85
N VAL A 196 -28.46 12.07 -21.60
CA VAL A 196 -29.90 11.95 -21.36
C VAL A 196 -30.57 13.33 -21.26
N VAL A 197 -29.99 14.24 -20.50
CA VAL A 197 -30.57 15.58 -20.31
C VAL A 197 -30.73 16.35 -21.64
N PRO A 198 -29.80 16.33 -22.61
CA PRO A 198 -29.95 17.00 -23.90
C PRO A 198 -31.14 16.45 -24.71
N GLN A 199 -31.37 15.14 -24.69
CA GLN A 199 -32.51 14.55 -25.42
C GLN A 199 -33.87 15.09 -24.90
N PHE A 200 -33.96 15.28 -23.60
CA PHE A 200 -35.14 15.90 -23.01
C PHE A 200 -35.22 17.39 -23.35
N GLN A 201 -34.11 18.13 -23.35
CA GLN A 201 -34.04 19.52 -23.77
C GLN A 201 -34.61 19.70 -25.20
N ASP A 202 -34.18 18.85 -26.14
CA ASP A 202 -34.67 18.91 -27.55
C ASP A 202 -36.18 18.62 -27.63
N ILE A 203 -36.68 17.67 -26.86
CA ILE A 203 -38.10 17.36 -26.81
C ILE A 203 -38.92 18.57 -26.29
N PHE A 204 -38.46 19.19 -25.19
CA PHE A 204 -39.19 20.34 -24.61
C PHE A 204 -39.11 21.58 -25.46
N ALA A 205 -37.99 21.81 -26.17
CA ALA A 205 -37.87 22.93 -27.12
C ALA A 205 -38.94 22.84 -28.24
N GLY A 206 -39.32 21.61 -28.61
CA GLY A 206 -40.37 21.36 -29.60
C GLY A 206 -41.81 21.72 -29.12
N PHE A 207 -42.04 21.81 -27.81
CA PHE A 207 -43.36 22.16 -27.25
C PHE A 207 -43.56 23.66 -27.03
N GLY A 208 -42.49 24.50 -27.15
CA GLY A 208 -42.59 25.97 -27.03
C GLY A 208 -42.93 26.50 -25.63
N ALA A 209 -42.88 25.64 -24.58
CA ALA A 209 -43.17 26.04 -23.21
C ALA A 209 -41.97 26.56 -22.46
N GLU A 210 -42.17 27.52 -21.56
CA GLU A 210 -41.09 27.96 -20.65
C GLU A 210 -40.71 26.83 -19.68
N LEU A 211 -39.39 26.56 -19.57
CA LEU A 211 -38.90 25.51 -18.69
C LEU A 211 -38.79 26.00 -17.24
N PRO A 212 -39.12 25.16 -16.25
CA PRO A 212 -38.94 25.48 -14.83
C PRO A 212 -37.48 25.86 -14.50
N ALA A 213 -37.30 26.78 -13.54
CA ALA A 213 -35.97 27.25 -13.16
C ALA A 213 -35.00 26.13 -12.72
N PHE A 214 -35.52 25.10 -12.06
CA PHE A 214 -34.72 23.93 -11.65
C PHE A 214 -34.26 23.10 -12.85
N THR A 215 -35.11 22.92 -13.86
CA THR A 215 -34.73 22.24 -15.11
C THR A 215 -33.68 23.03 -15.87
N LEU A 216 -33.82 24.36 -15.98
CA LEU A 216 -32.83 25.23 -16.60
C LEU A 216 -31.46 25.15 -15.88
N PHE A 217 -31.47 25.06 -14.56
CA PHE A 217 -30.24 24.89 -13.77
C PHE A 217 -29.55 23.54 -14.11
N VAL A 218 -30.30 22.44 -14.20
CA VAL A 218 -29.73 21.14 -14.57
C VAL A 218 -29.25 21.13 -16.03
N ILE A 219 -29.94 21.79 -16.94
CA ILE A 219 -29.53 21.95 -18.34
C ILE A 219 -28.20 22.73 -18.41
N SER A 220 -28.07 23.83 -17.66
CA SER A 220 -26.82 24.62 -17.66
C SER A 220 -25.62 23.80 -17.17
N ILE A 221 -25.82 22.95 -16.18
CA ILE A 221 -24.79 21.99 -15.73
C ILE A 221 -24.48 20.97 -16.84
N SER A 222 -25.50 20.47 -17.52
CA SER A 222 -25.35 19.51 -18.63
C SER A 222 -24.51 20.15 -19.78
N GLU A 223 -24.86 21.34 -20.22
CA GLU A 223 -24.13 22.07 -21.27
C GLU A 223 -22.67 22.34 -20.88
N PHE A 224 -22.44 22.76 -19.63
CA PHE A 224 -21.11 22.92 -19.09
C PHE A 224 -20.33 21.62 -19.11
N MET A 225 -20.93 20.51 -18.70
CA MET A 225 -20.30 19.18 -18.72
C MET A 225 -20.00 18.72 -20.16
N GLN A 226 -20.92 18.92 -21.11
CA GLN A 226 -20.69 18.57 -22.50
C GLN A 226 -19.54 19.35 -23.13
N ALA A 227 -19.49 20.67 -22.89
CA ALA A 227 -18.45 21.53 -23.44
C ALA A 227 -17.08 21.29 -22.79
N ASN A 228 -17.02 21.01 -21.49
CA ASN A 228 -15.80 21.11 -20.69
C ASN A 228 -15.40 19.83 -19.96
N TRP A 229 -16.03 18.66 -20.23
CA TRP A 229 -15.73 17.42 -19.50
C TRP A 229 -14.23 17.03 -19.55
N TRP A 230 -13.59 17.27 -20.69
CA TRP A 230 -12.17 17.00 -20.88
C TRP A 230 -11.28 17.97 -20.08
N ILE A 231 -11.69 19.25 -19.93
CA ILE A 231 -10.99 20.24 -19.09
C ILE A 231 -11.11 19.83 -17.63
N ALA A 232 -12.30 19.39 -17.20
CA ALA A 232 -12.53 18.86 -15.85
C ALA A 232 -11.66 17.63 -15.57
N LEU A 233 -11.57 16.69 -16.52
CA LEU A 233 -10.73 15.50 -16.41
C LEU A 233 -9.24 15.87 -16.31
N ILE A 234 -8.75 16.72 -17.21
CA ILE A 234 -7.36 17.22 -17.18
C ILE A 234 -7.10 17.97 -15.88
N GLY A 235 -8.02 18.81 -15.44
CA GLY A 235 -7.93 19.56 -14.18
C GLY A 235 -7.77 18.65 -12.97
N VAL A 236 -8.59 17.59 -12.86
CA VAL A 236 -8.51 16.60 -11.77
C VAL A 236 -7.17 15.85 -11.80
N VAL A 237 -6.74 15.41 -12.97
CA VAL A 237 -5.45 14.69 -13.14
C VAL A 237 -4.27 15.62 -12.83
N ALA A 238 -4.27 16.85 -13.36
CA ALA A 238 -3.23 17.84 -13.12
C ALA A 238 -3.19 18.25 -11.64
N PHE A 239 -4.35 18.51 -11.02
CA PHE A 239 -4.44 18.80 -9.59
C PHE A 239 -3.89 17.66 -8.74
N GLY A 240 -4.29 16.40 -9.03
CA GLY A 240 -3.79 15.22 -8.32
C GLY A 240 -2.27 15.06 -8.48
N TYR A 241 -1.73 15.31 -9.66
CA TYR A 241 -0.30 15.24 -9.91
C TYR A 241 0.47 16.37 -9.20
N ILE A 242 0.01 17.60 -9.33
CA ILE A 242 0.61 18.78 -8.69
C ILE A 242 0.55 18.65 -7.16
N PHE A 243 -0.60 18.24 -6.63
CA PHE A 243 -0.78 18.02 -5.18
C PHE A 243 0.16 16.95 -4.65
N LYS A 244 0.26 15.81 -5.36
CA LYS A 244 1.19 14.72 -5.00
C LYS A 244 2.64 15.21 -5.02
N GLU A 245 3.07 15.91 -6.06
CA GLU A 245 4.42 16.42 -6.18
C GLU A 245 4.73 17.49 -5.12
N ALA A 246 3.80 18.41 -4.88
CA ALA A 246 3.93 19.42 -3.85
C ALA A 246 3.97 18.81 -2.44
N HIS A 247 3.15 17.77 -2.19
CA HIS A 247 3.16 17.04 -0.92
C HIS A 247 4.47 16.27 -0.69
N LEU A 248 5.10 15.75 -1.76
CA LEU A 248 6.41 15.08 -1.67
C LEU A 248 7.55 16.06 -1.43
N ARG A 249 7.48 17.27 -1.99
CA ARG A 249 8.58 18.27 -1.93
C ARG A 249 8.47 19.22 -0.75
N SER A 250 7.27 19.50 -0.25
CA SER A 250 7.03 20.51 0.79
C SER A 250 6.65 19.90 2.12
N LEU A 251 7.58 19.96 3.11
CA LEU A 251 7.29 19.57 4.49
C LEU A 251 6.14 20.36 5.09
N LYS A 252 6.07 21.69 4.81
CA LYS A 252 5.00 22.56 5.31
C LYS A 252 3.61 22.12 4.81
N LEU A 253 3.51 21.75 3.52
CA LEU A 253 2.26 21.28 2.95
C LEU A 253 1.86 19.91 3.55
N ARG A 254 2.83 19.04 3.74
CA ARG A 254 2.62 17.73 4.39
C ARG A 254 2.10 17.91 5.82
N ASP A 255 2.74 18.76 6.62
CA ASP A 255 2.33 19.04 7.99
C ASP A 255 0.94 19.73 8.05
N ALA A 256 0.64 20.61 7.10
CA ALA A 256 -0.69 21.24 7.01
C ALA A 256 -1.78 20.23 6.63
N THR A 257 -1.50 19.34 5.67
CA THR A 257 -2.44 18.27 5.29
C THR A 257 -2.65 17.28 6.42
N ASP A 258 -1.59 16.87 7.12
CA ASP A 258 -1.67 15.97 8.27
C ASP A 258 -2.54 16.56 9.39
N ARG A 259 -2.40 17.86 9.68
CA ARG A 259 -3.25 18.58 10.66
C ARG A 259 -4.70 18.68 10.21
N ALA A 260 -4.92 18.97 8.93
CA ALA A 260 -6.27 19.13 8.38
C ALA A 260 -7.03 17.80 8.38
N ILE A 261 -6.38 16.71 8.01
CA ILE A 261 -7.00 15.38 7.94
C ILE A 261 -7.41 14.88 9.34
N LEU A 262 -6.63 15.18 10.40
CA LEU A 262 -6.98 14.82 11.77
C LEU A 262 -8.27 15.53 12.27
N LYS A 263 -8.63 16.68 11.68
CA LYS A 263 -9.85 17.42 12.03
C LYS A 263 -11.10 16.92 11.29
N LEU A 264 -10.93 16.06 10.29
CA LEU A 264 -12.06 15.52 9.56
C LEU A 264 -12.87 14.57 10.46
N PRO A 265 -14.22 14.67 10.47
CA PRO A 265 -15.05 13.74 11.21
C PRO A 265 -14.80 12.32 10.68
N VAL A 266 -14.88 11.32 11.55
CA VAL A 266 -14.66 9.89 11.27
C VAL A 266 -13.24 9.54 10.82
N VAL A 267 -12.74 10.09 9.71
CA VAL A 267 -11.37 9.82 9.21
C VAL A 267 -10.32 10.29 10.21
N GLY A 268 -10.48 11.48 10.77
CA GLY A 268 -9.57 12.01 11.80
C GLY A 268 -9.54 11.14 13.05
N MET A 269 -10.70 10.61 13.49
CA MET A 269 -10.77 9.69 14.62
C MET A 269 -9.97 8.41 14.37
N ILE A 270 -10.15 7.79 13.19
CA ILE A 270 -9.41 6.57 12.80
C ILE A 270 -7.91 6.84 12.75
N LEU A 271 -7.49 7.96 12.15
CA LEU A 271 -6.08 8.30 12.04
C LEU A 271 -5.42 8.65 13.38
N ASN A 272 -6.16 9.29 14.30
CA ASN A 272 -5.70 9.53 15.67
C ASN A 272 -5.46 8.19 16.40
N LYS A 273 -6.44 7.29 16.39
CA LYS A 273 -6.32 5.95 16.99
C LYS A 273 -5.15 5.17 16.36
N ALA A 274 -5.04 5.22 15.04
CA ALA A 274 -3.95 4.56 14.32
C ALA A 274 -2.56 5.15 14.63
N ALA A 275 -2.46 6.46 14.88
CA ALA A 275 -1.20 7.09 15.28
C ALA A 275 -0.78 6.64 16.69
N VAL A 276 -1.73 6.58 17.64
CA VAL A 276 -1.49 6.06 19.00
C VAL A 276 -1.10 4.59 18.96
N ALA A 277 -1.80 3.76 18.16
CA ALA A 277 -1.49 2.34 18.01
C ALA A 277 -0.06 2.14 17.48
N ARG A 278 0.33 2.89 16.43
CA ARG A 278 1.69 2.82 15.86
C ARG A 278 2.75 3.30 16.86
N TYR A 279 2.51 4.41 17.52
CA TYR A 279 3.39 4.91 18.59
C TYR A 279 3.63 3.85 19.65
N ALA A 280 2.56 3.34 20.25
CA ALA A 280 2.64 2.37 21.34
C ALA A 280 3.28 1.04 20.88
N ARG A 281 2.95 0.55 19.68
CA ARG A 281 3.52 -0.68 19.12
C ARG A 281 5.02 -0.52 18.85
N THR A 282 5.42 0.60 18.25
CA THR A 282 6.84 0.86 17.94
C THR A 282 7.63 0.98 19.24
N LEU A 283 7.17 1.82 20.17
CA LEU A 283 7.86 2.06 21.44
C LEU A 283 7.96 0.78 22.28
N SER A 284 6.87 0.00 22.39
CA SER A 284 6.90 -1.30 23.05
C SER A 284 7.92 -2.25 22.43
N THR A 285 7.93 -2.35 21.11
CA THR A 285 8.81 -3.30 20.39
C THR A 285 10.28 -2.93 20.54
N THR A 286 10.61 -1.63 20.39
CA THR A 286 11.98 -1.12 20.50
C THR A 286 12.50 -1.22 21.93
N PHE A 287 11.71 -0.77 22.90
CA PHE A 287 12.10 -0.81 24.31
C PHE A 287 12.27 -2.24 24.82
N ALA A 288 11.36 -3.15 24.46
CA ALA A 288 11.48 -4.58 24.76
C ALA A 288 12.69 -5.25 24.08
N ALA A 289 13.21 -4.69 23.00
CA ALA A 289 14.46 -5.15 22.34
C ALA A 289 15.72 -4.59 23.00
N GLY A 290 15.60 -3.80 24.10
CA GLY A 290 16.72 -3.22 24.82
C GLY A 290 17.25 -1.90 24.25
N VAL A 291 16.52 -1.28 23.32
CA VAL A 291 16.86 0.06 22.82
C VAL A 291 16.60 1.10 23.93
N PRO A 292 17.51 2.02 24.22
CA PRO A 292 17.29 3.08 25.20
C PRO A 292 16.00 3.86 24.92
N LEU A 293 15.26 4.26 25.96
CA LEU A 293 13.95 4.90 25.84
C LEU A 293 13.98 6.14 24.93
N VAL A 294 15.03 6.94 25.01
CA VAL A 294 15.18 8.16 24.20
C VAL A 294 15.29 7.85 22.71
N ASP A 295 16.04 6.79 22.34
CA ASP A 295 16.20 6.36 20.94
C ASP A 295 14.94 5.64 20.45
N ALA A 296 14.28 4.90 21.34
CA ALA A 296 12.99 4.26 21.06
C ALA A 296 11.89 5.29 20.78
N LEU A 297 11.89 6.45 21.46
CA LEU A 297 10.99 7.57 21.19
C LEU A 297 11.23 8.20 19.81
N ASP A 298 12.49 8.28 19.37
CA ASP A 298 12.82 8.76 18.01
C ASP A 298 12.21 7.86 16.93
N SER A 299 12.40 6.56 17.12
CA SER A 299 11.81 5.54 16.24
C SER A 299 10.28 5.61 16.22
N ALA A 300 9.66 5.81 17.39
CA ALA A 300 8.21 5.94 17.53
C ALA A 300 7.68 7.23 16.87
N ALA A 301 8.44 8.33 16.95
CA ALA A 301 8.11 9.57 16.25
C ALA A 301 8.10 9.37 14.73
N GLY A 302 9.10 8.71 14.19
CA GLY A 302 9.16 8.36 12.76
C GLY A 302 8.03 7.45 12.30
N ALA A 303 7.66 6.47 13.12
CA ALA A 303 6.62 5.48 12.82
C ALA A 303 5.18 5.98 13.04
N SER A 304 4.96 7.10 13.74
CA SER A 304 3.62 7.62 14.08
C SER A 304 2.74 7.88 12.85
N GLY A 305 3.38 8.25 11.71
CA GLY A 305 2.72 8.43 10.42
C GLY A 305 1.84 9.68 10.32
N ASN A 306 1.99 10.63 11.25
CA ASN A 306 1.34 11.94 11.23
C ASN A 306 2.26 12.98 11.88
N ALA A 307 2.36 14.14 11.26
CA ALA A 307 3.27 15.21 11.71
C ALA A 307 2.94 15.72 13.11
N VAL A 308 1.65 15.80 13.50
CA VAL A 308 1.23 16.29 14.82
C VAL A 308 1.77 15.37 15.93
N TYR A 309 1.57 14.07 15.75
CA TYR A 309 2.09 13.07 16.69
C TYR A 309 3.61 13.03 16.68
N ARG A 310 4.23 13.12 15.50
CA ARG A 310 5.70 13.14 15.38
C ARG A 310 6.32 14.27 16.20
N TYR A 311 5.82 15.49 16.06
CA TYR A 311 6.36 16.64 16.82
C TYR A 311 6.11 16.49 18.33
N ALA A 312 4.92 16.05 18.75
CA ALA A 312 4.64 15.81 20.15
C ALA A 312 5.55 14.74 20.75
N ILE A 313 5.82 13.66 20.02
CA ILE A 313 6.72 12.60 20.52
C ILE A 313 8.16 13.13 20.62
N LEU A 314 8.61 13.98 19.69
CA LEU A 314 9.93 14.60 19.76
C LEU A 314 10.04 15.59 20.94
N GLU A 315 8.97 16.33 21.27
CA GLU A 315 8.91 17.14 22.50
C GLU A 315 8.98 16.26 23.74
N ILE A 316 8.22 15.17 23.79
CA ILE A 316 8.30 14.19 24.89
C ILE A 316 9.70 13.61 25.01
N LYS A 317 10.36 13.28 23.89
CA LYS A 317 11.75 12.82 23.88
C LYS A 317 12.68 13.84 24.53
N ALA A 318 12.55 15.13 24.22
CA ALA A 318 13.37 16.18 24.81
C ALA A 318 13.19 16.27 26.33
N GLU A 319 11.95 16.21 26.80
CA GLU A 319 11.62 16.21 28.25
C GLU A 319 12.19 14.97 28.97
N VAL A 320 12.02 13.79 28.38
CA VAL A 320 12.56 12.53 28.93
C VAL A 320 14.09 12.56 28.95
N SER A 321 14.74 13.12 27.92
CA SER A 321 16.18 13.30 27.87
C SER A 321 16.71 14.24 28.96
N SER A 322 15.86 15.18 29.43
CA SER A 322 16.16 16.09 30.53
C SER A 322 15.90 15.48 31.90
N GLY A 323 15.45 14.20 31.96
CA GLY A 323 15.21 13.46 33.20
C GLY A 323 13.76 13.51 33.70
N ASN A 324 12.84 14.14 32.98
CA ASN A 324 11.43 14.14 33.32
C ASN A 324 10.77 12.78 33.03
N GLN A 325 9.75 12.43 33.81
CA GLN A 325 8.96 11.21 33.58
C GLN A 325 8.18 11.32 32.28
N MET A 326 8.13 10.23 31.50
CA MET A 326 7.44 10.19 30.22
C MET A 326 5.94 10.45 30.35
N ASN A 327 5.28 9.90 31.39
CA ASN A 327 3.86 10.13 31.66
C ASN A 327 3.54 11.62 31.87
N TRP A 328 4.42 12.35 32.57
CA TRP A 328 4.27 13.79 32.78
C TRP A 328 4.40 14.56 31.46
N ALA A 329 5.43 14.28 30.67
CA ALA A 329 5.64 14.88 29.35
C ALA A 329 4.46 14.60 28.39
N MET A 330 3.94 13.37 28.39
CA MET A 330 2.78 12.98 27.59
C MET A 330 1.51 13.74 27.99
N ARG A 331 1.27 13.91 29.30
CA ARG A 331 0.12 14.67 29.82
C ARG A 331 0.18 16.13 29.38
N ASN A 332 1.34 16.73 29.39
CA ASN A 332 1.55 18.12 28.98
C ASN A 332 1.34 18.34 27.48
N SER A 333 1.63 17.33 26.64
CA SER A 333 1.43 17.39 25.21
C SER A 333 -0.05 17.49 24.80
N LYS A 334 -0.98 17.05 25.66
CA LYS A 334 -2.45 17.04 25.45
C LYS A 334 -2.91 16.34 24.16
N ILE A 335 -2.06 15.51 23.56
CA ILE A 335 -2.34 14.81 22.30
C ILE A 335 -2.74 13.36 22.57
N PHE A 336 -2.19 12.77 23.62
CA PHE A 336 -2.45 11.40 24.00
C PHE A 336 -3.69 11.28 24.89
N PRO A 337 -4.56 10.28 24.65
CA PRO A 337 -5.68 9.98 25.52
C PRO A 337 -5.24 9.63 26.96
N ASP A 338 -6.06 9.98 27.94
CA ASP A 338 -5.75 9.78 29.38
C ASP A 338 -5.40 8.32 29.71
N MET A 339 -6.09 7.36 29.11
CA MET A 339 -5.81 5.94 29.31
C MET A 339 -4.38 5.57 28.92
N VAL A 340 -3.86 6.15 27.83
CA VAL A 340 -2.48 5.91 27.39
C VAL A 340 -1.49 6.47 28.39
N VAL A 341 -1.72 7.70 28.87
CA VAL A 341 -0.88 8.37 29.87
C VAL A 341 -0.86 7.57 31.18
N GLN A 342 -2.02 7.07 31.62
CA GLN A 342 -2.13 6.24 32.83
C GLN A 342 -1.38 4.91 32.69
N MET A 343 -1.53 4.22 31.55
CA MET A 343 -0.80 2.97 31.31
C MET A 343 0.72 3.18 31.29
N VAL A 344 1.17 4.31 30.73
CA VAL A 344 2.59 4.68 30.75
C VAL A 344 3.05 4.96 32.18
N ALA A 345 2.26 5.69 32.99
CA ALA A 345 2.59 5.93 34.40
C ALA A 345 2.76 4.62 35.20
N ILE A 346 1.80 3.68 35.05
CA ILE A 346 1.89 2.36 35.67
C ILE A 346 3.13 1.60 35.17
N GLY A 347 3.42 1.69 33.88
CA GLY A 347 4.60 1.04 33.29
C GLY A 347 5.93 1.59 33.80
N GLU A 348 6.03 2.92 34.00
CA GLU A 348 7.20 3.58 34.59
C GLU A 348 7.39 3.18 36.06
N GLU A 349 6.32 3.19 36.84
CA GLU A 349 6.36 2.83 38.27
C GLU A 349 6.67 1.35 38.50
N SER A 350 6.10 0.46 37.67
CA SER A 350 6.28 -1.00 37.81
C SER A 350 7.53 -1.53 37.10
N GLY A 351 8.24 -0.72 36.29
CA GLY A 351 9.35 -1.16 35.47
C GLY A 351 8.93 -2.07 34.28
N SER A 352 7.64 -2.10 33.94
CA SER A 352 7.08 -2.91 32.85
C SER A 352 6.49 -2.03 31.75
N LEU A 353 7.23 -1.03 31.32
CA LEU A 353 6.79 -0.05 30.33
C LEU A 353 6.47 -0.70 28.97
N ASP A 354 7.31 -1.64 28.53
CA ASP A 354 7.12 -2.42 27.31
C ASP A 354 5.81 -3.21 27.31
N GLY A 355 5.50 -3.87 28.44
CA GLY A 355 4.27 -4.63 28.61
C GLY A 355 3.01 -3.76 28.61
N MET A 356 3.05 -2.59 29.26
CA MET A 356 1.93 -1.65 29.30
C MET A 356 1.69 -1.03 27.90
N LEU A 357 2.76 -0.63 27.22
CA LEU A 357 2.68 -0.13 25.84
C LEU A 357 2.18 -1.18 24.85
N ALA A 358 2.56 -2.46 25.01
CA ALA A 358 2.04 -3.55 24.20
C ALA A 358 0.52 -3.70 24.33
N LYS A 359 0.00 -3.55 25.57
CA LYS A 359 -1.45 -3.56 25.81
C LYS A 359 -2.15 -2.36 25.17
N VAL A 360 -1.59 -1.15 25.36
CA VAL A 360 -2.09 0.06 24.69
C VAL A 360 -2.15 -0.14 23.18
N ALA A 361 -1.07 -0.65 22.57
CA ALA A 361 -1.03 -0.91 21.13
C ALA A 361 -2.16 -1.85 20.71
N THR A 362 -2.37 -2.95 21.43
CA THR A 362 -3.41 -3.93 21.12
C THR A 362 -4.82 -3.34 21.23
N ILE A 363 -5.08 -2.55 22.27
CA ILE A 363 -6.38 -1.88 22.46
C ILE A 363 -6.64 -0.91 21.31
N TYR A 364 -5.66 -0.06 20.96
CA TYR A 364 -5.84 0.92 19.88
C TYR A 364 -5.86 0.29 18.48
N GLU A 365 -5.15 -0.81 18.26
CA GLU A 365 -5.30 -1.61 17.03
C GLU A 365 -6.74 -2.11 16.87
N GLN A 366 -7.34 -2.60 17.97
CA GLN A 366 -8.73 -3.07 17.97
C GLN A 366 -9.72 -1.91 17.82
N GLU A 367 -9.49 -0.78 18.48
CA GLU A 367 -10.31 0.42 18.31
C GLU A 367 -10.27 1.00 16.88
N VAL A 368 -9.13 0.86 16.17
CA VAL A 368 -9.07 1.19 14.74
C VAL A 368 -9.89 0.21 13.94
N ASP A 369 -9.82 -1.08 14.28
CA ASP A 369 -10.59 -2.12 13.63
C ASP A 369 -12.10 -1.85 13.74
N ASP A 370 -12.57 -1.55 14.95
CA ASP A 370 -13.97 -1.25 15.22
C ASP A 370 -14.42 0.05 14.52
N ALA A 371 -13.57 1.09 14.54
CA ALA A 371 -13.87 2.36 13.87
C ALA A 371 -13.94 2.24 12.34
N VAL A 372 -13.09 1.39 11.75
CA VAL A 372 -13.09 1.08 10.30
C VAL A 372 -14.33 0.30 9.91
N ASP A 373 -14.73 -0.70 10.71
CA ASP A 373 -15.93 -1.49 10.46
C ASP A 373 -17.20 -0.63 10.65
N GLY A 374 -17.22 0.24 11.68
CA GLY A 374 -18.27 1.24 11.89
C GLY A 374 -18.36 2.29 10.76
N LEU A 375 -17.24 2.73 10.20
CA LEU A 375 -17.23 3.62 9.04
C LEU A 375 -17.95 3.00 7.85
N SER A 376 -17.67 1.74 7.57
CA SER A 376 -18.27 1.03 6.43
C SER A 376 -19.80 0.98 6.55
N SER A 377 -20.33 0.72 7.75
CA SER A 377 -21.76 0.66 8.00
C SER A 377 -22.45 2.03 7.94
N LEU A 378 -21.76 3.12 8.32
CA LEU A 378 -22.33 4.49 8.26
C LEU A 378 -22.28 5.08 6.84
N LEU A 379 -21.31 4.67 6.03
CA LEU A 379 -21.19 5.19 4.67
C LEU A 379 -22.27 4.68 3.72
N GLU A 380 -22.80 3.49 3.94
CA GLU A 380 -23.83 2.91 3.08
C GLU A 380 -25.12 3.76 3.05
N PRO A 381 -25.77 4.14 4.19
CA PRO A 381 -26.91 5.05 4.19
C PRO A 381 -26.59 6.42 3.61
N LEU A 382 -25.40 6.96 3.90
CA LEU A 382 -24.99 8.27 3.38
C LEU A 382 -24.84 8.27 1.86
N ILE A 383 -24.24 7.21 1.30
CA ILE A 383 -24.12 7.02 -0.13
C ILE A 383 -25.48 6.88 -0.79
N MET A 384 -26.38 6.09 -0.20
CA MET A 384 -27.75 5.93 -0.71
C MET A 384 -28.52 7.26 -0.68
N ALA A 385 -28.34 8.07 0.37
CA ALA A 385 -28.92 9.42 0.43
C ALA A 385 -28.38 10.34 -0.67
N VAL A 386 -27.06 10.37 -0.87
CA VAL A 386 -26.43 11.17 -1.92
C VAL A 386 -26.90 10.75 -3.32
N LEU A 387 -26.90 9.44 -3.59
CA LEU A 387 -27.42 8.89 -4.86
C LEU A 387 -28.89 9.21 -5.05
N GLY A 388 -29.71 9.06 -4.00
CA GLY A 388 -31.13 9.38 -4.03
C GLY A 388 -31.37 10.85 -4.37
N VAL A 389 -30.61 11.77 -3.78
CA VAL A 389 -30.69 13.21 -4.09
C VAL A 389 -30.24 13.52 -5.51
N LEU A 390 -29.13 12.93 -5.97
CA LEU A 390 -28.60 13.16 -7.32
C LEU A 390 -29.54 12.61 -8.40
N VAL A 391 -29.89 11.34 -8.31
CA VAL A 391 -30.76 10.68 -9.30
C VAL A 391 -32.18 11.19 -9.20
N GLY A 392 -32.72 11.33 -7.98
CA GLY A 392 -34.04 11.89 -7.75
C GLY A 392 -34.16 13.34 -8.23
N GLY A 393 -33.14 14.16 -7.99
CA GLY A 393 -33.04 15.52 -8.52
C GLY A 393 -33.06 15.58 -10.05
N LEU A 394 -32.31 14.71 -10.71
CA LEU A 394 -32.31 14.58 -12.18
C LEU A 394 -33.70 14.16 -12.70
N ILE A 395 -34.32 13.17 -12.08
CA ILE A 395 -35.68 12.71 -12.45
C ILE A 395 -36.66 13.85 -12.29
N ILE A 396 -36.66 14.57 -11.16
CA ILE A 396 -37.55 15.71 -10.92
C ILE A 396 -37.33 16.79 -11.98
N ALA A 397 -36.08 17.14 -12.30
CA ALA A 397 -35.75 18.13 -13.32
C ALA A 397 -36.31 17.77 -14.71
N MET A 398 -36.35 16.49 -15.05
CA MET A 398 -36.83 15.99 -16.33
C MET A 398 -38.39 15.90 -16.35
N TYR A 399 -39.02 15.52 -15.24
CA TYR A 399 -40.49 15.36 -15.21
C TYR A 399 -41.24 16.65 -14.89
N LEU A 400 -40.63 17.62 -14.22
CA LEU A 400 -41.25 18.89 -13.84
C LEU A 400 -41.88 19.65 -15.02
N PRO A 401 -41.23 19.75 -16.20
CA PRO A 401 -41.84 20.37 -17.38
C PRO A 401 -43.07 19.63 -17.88
N ILE A 402 -43.10 18.28 -17.80
CA ILE A 402 -44.22 17.44 -18.23
C ILE A 402 -45.46 17.73 -17.38
N PHE A 403 -45.29 17.89 -16.06
CA PHE A 403 -46.37 18.23 -15.15
C PHE A 403 -46.92 19.65 -15.40
N GLN A 404 -46.06 20.60 -15.78
CA GLN A 404 -46.50 21.95 -16.12
C GLN A 404 -47.28 21.99 -17.44
N LEU A 405 -46.88 21.24 -18.46
CA LEU A 405 -47.65 21.11 -19.70
C LEU A 405 -49.06 20.52 -19.47
N GLY A 406 -49.18 19.51 -18.59
CA GLY A 406 -50.47 18.93 -18.24
C GLY A 406 -51.41 19.85 -17.43
N SER A 407 -50.90 20.96 -16.88
CA SER A 407 -51.71 21.97 -16.17
C SER A 407 -52.17 23.14 -17.04
N VAL A 408 -51.69 23.23 -18.29
CA VAL A 408 -52.01 24.29 -19.27
C VAL A 408 -53.02 23.81 -20.32
N ILE A 409 -53.28 22.51 -20.40
CA ILE A 409 -54.35 21.89 -21.19
C ILE A 409 -55.58 21.70 -20.31
#